data_217718904c8f50d17e1eeeed22629396
#
_entry.id   217718904c8f50d17e1eeeed22629396
#
_cell.length_a   1.000
_cell.length_b   1.000
_cell.length_c   1.000
_cell.angle_alpha   90.00
_cell.angle_beta   90.00
_cell.angle_gamma   90.00
#
_symmetry.space_group_name_H-M   'P 1'
#
loop_
_entity.id
_entity.type
_entity.pdbx_description
1 polymer ?
#
loop_
_entity_poly.entity_id
_entity_poly.type
_entity_poly.pdbx_seq_one_letter_code
_entity_poly.pdbx_strand_id
1 'polypeptide(L)'
;MTNPIEVPDVSIRIVEIQREEEVLSCHFGSVSWLVGTGIHLQASRLCWRIPVRRMRWRYYEFPKDGLYMAPDVEDIPVQNDRTGFQGALSSHAFGIAASLLAFFGFAGVGGGCMERHASLLCVLAAKHAETDLIRQAIAGYID
;
A
#
# COMPACT_ATOMS: atom_id res chain seq x y z
N MET A 1 3.18 21.49 -13.04
CA MET A 1 3.82 20.72 -11.99
C MET A 1 3.10 19.40 -11.75
N THR A 2 3.84 18.36 -11.58
CA THR A 2 3.27 17.05 -11.47
C THR A 2 2.89 16.71 -10.04
N ASN A 3 1.70 16.19 -9.85
CA ASN A 3 1.27 15.66 -8.59
C ASN A 3 2.14 14.43 -8.25
N PRO A 4 2.61 14.26 -6.99
CA PRO A 4 3.47 13.12 -6.65
C PRO A 4 2.89 11.76 -6.95
N ILE A 5 1.57 11.62 -6.94
CA ILE A 5 0.93 10.34 -7.24
C ILE A 5 0.54 10.24 -8.71
N GLU A 6 0.76 11.29 -9.46
CA GLU A 6 0.36 11.33 -10.84
C GLU A 6 1.37 10.57 -11.68
N VAL A 7 0.89 9.56 -12.35
CA VAL A 7 1.72 8.69 -13.18
C VAL A 7 1.10 8.68 -14.56
N PRO A 8 1.89 8.97 -15.63
CA PRO A 8 1.36 8.90 -16.98
C PRO A 8 0.72 7.52 -17.20
N ASP A 9 -0.41 7.50 -17.83
CA ASP A 9 -1.14 6.28 -18.19
C ASP A 9 -1.81 5.58 -17.02
N VAL A 10 -1.77 6.15 -15.81
CA VAL A 10 -2.45 5.58 -14.66
C VAL A 10 -3.56 6.51 -14.22
N SER A 11 -4.76 5.97 -14.12
CA SER A 11 -5.91 6.68 -13.61
C SER A 11 -6.21 6.15 -12.22
N ILE A 12 -6.14 7.01 -11.22
CA ILE A 12 -6.39 6.62 -9.83
C ILE A 12 -7.68 7.27 -9.37
N ARG A 13 -8.54 6.50 -8.73
CA ARG A 13 -9.78 7.01 -8.18
C ARG A 13 -9.96 6.53 -6.76
N ILE A 14 -10.67 7.34 -5.97
CA ILE A 14 -10.96 7.02 -4.58
C ILE A 14 -12.26 6.22 -4.53
N VAL A 15 -12.22 5.11 -3.79
CA VAL A 15 -13.40 4.30 -3.52
C VAL A 15 -13.98 4.72 -2.18
N GLU A 16 -15.29 4.85 -2.10
CA GLU A 16 -15.95 5.30 -0.88
C GLU A 16 -15.76 4.31 0.26
N ILE A 17 -15.51 4.85 1.45
CA ILE A 17 -15.23 4.04 2.64
C ILE A 17 -16.38 3.11 3.02
N GLN A 18 -17.62 3.55 2.88
CA GLN A 18 -18.76 2.72 3.24
C GLN A 18 -18.92 1.49 2.33
N ARG A 19 -18.11 1.40 1.28
CA ARG A 19 -18.11 0.25 0.38
C ARG A 19 -16.87 -0.63 0.56
N GLU A 20 -16.20 -0.47 1.69
CA GLU A 20 -14.94 -1.15 1.98
C GLU A 20 -15.00 -2.65 1.75
N GLU A 21 -15.97 -3.34 2.36
CA GLU A 21 -16.07 -4.79 2.23
C GLU A 21 -16.33 -5.20 0.79
N GLU A 22 -17.16 -4.45 0.10
CA GLU A 22 -17.48 -4.73 -1.29
C GLU A 22 -16.27 -4.61 -2.17
N VAL A 23 -15.47 -3.53 -1.98
CA VAL A 23 -14.26 -3.31 -2.76
C VAL A 23 -13.26 -4.43 -2.53
N LEU A 24 -13.01 -4.76 -1.28
CA LEU A 24 -12.05 -5.81 -0.96
C LEU A 24 -12.52 -7.17 -1.49
N SER A 25 -13.81 -7.45 -1.40
CA SER A 25 -14.34 -8.71 -1.92
C SER A 25 -14.21 -8.82 -3.43
N CYS A 26 -14.38 -7.71 -4.15
CA CYS A 26 -14.21 -7.69 -5.60
C CYS A 26 -12.79 -8.02 -6.01
N HIS A 27 -11.81 -7.53 -5.25
CA HIS A 27 -10.41 -7.72 -5.58
C HIS A 27 -9.82 -9.02 -5.03
N PHE A 28 -10.25 -9.46 -3.86
CA PHE A 28 -9.60 -10.54 -3.13
C PHE A 28 -10.51 -11.71 -2.80
N GLY A 29 -11.80 -11.62 -3.11
CA GLY A 29 -12.73 -12.72 -2.89
C GLY A 29 -12.79 -13.17 -1.44
N SER A 30 -12.68 -14.47 -1.23
CA SER A 30 -12.85 -15.07 0.10
C SER A 30 -11.75 -14.71 1.09
N VAL A 31 -10.62 -14.17 0.63
CA VAL A 31 -9.53 -13.78 1.54
C VAL A 31 -9.51 -12.27 1.80
N SER A 32 -10.57 -11.58 1.43
CA SER A 32 -10.66 -10.12 1.60
C SER A 32 -10.46 -9.69 3.05
N TRP A 33 -10.89 -10.49 4.01
CA TRP A 33 -10.78 -10.15 5.42
C TRP A 33 -9.33 -10.07 5.91
N LEU A 34 -8.41 -10.71 5.22
CA LEU A 34 -6.98 -10.64 5.56
C LEU A 34 -6.34 -9.34 5.12
N VAL A 35 -6.83 -8.76 4.04
CA VAL A 35 -6.12 -7.67 3.37
C VAL A 35 -6.05 -6.40 4.21
N GLY A 36 -7.21 -5.93 4.66
CA GLY A 36 -7.24 -4.70 5.48
C GLY A 36 -6.42 -4.84 6.74
N THR A 37 -6.60 -5.95 7.46
CA THR A 37 -5.84 -6.22 8.67
C THR A 37 -4.35 -6.30 8.38
N GLY A 38 -3.99 -6.98 7.30
CA GLY A 38 -2.60 -7.15 6.92
C GLY A 38 -1.92 -5.83 6.58
N ILE A 39 -2.62 -4.96 5.85
CA ILE A 39 -2.08 -3.66 5.50
C ILE A 39 -1.87 -2.81 6.75
N HIS A 40 -2.85 -2.79 7.65
CA HIS A 40 -2.72 -2.05 8.91
C HIS A 40 -1.56 -2.56 9.76
N LEU A 41 -1.37 -3.87 9.79
CA LEU A 41 -0.28 -4.47 10.53
C LEU A 41 1.07 -4.03 9.97
N GLN A 42 1.23 -4.05 8.66
CA GLN A 42 2.46 -3.61 8.03
C GLN A 42 2.69 -2.10 8.20
N ALA A 43 1.61 -1.32 8.13
CA ALA A 43 1.70 0.11 8.38
C ALA A 43 2.20 0.41 9.79
N SER A 44 1.70 -0.34 10.79
CA SER A 44 2.16 -0.18 12.18
C SER A 44 3.62 -0.52 12.33
N ARG A 45 4.10 -1.46 11.54
CA ARG A 45 5.50 -1.87 11.55
C ARG A 45 6.41 -0.77 10.98
N LEU A 46 5.94 -0.11 9.92
CA LEU A 46 6.70 0.98 9.30
C LEU A 46 6.64 2.27 10.09
N CYS A 47 5.52 2.54 10.75
CA CYS A 47 5.31 3.80 11.45
C CYS A 47 4.77 3.53 12.86
N TRP A 48 5.68 3.37 13.82
CA TRP A 48 5.28 3.10 15.19
C TRP A 48 4.94 4.37 15.98
N ARG A 49 5.34 5.54 15.47
CA ARG A 49 5.15 6.81 16.19
C ARG A 49 3.73 7.34 16.15
N ILE A 50 2.98 6.98 15.13
CA ILE A 50 1.62 7.46 14.93
C ILE A 50 0.70 6.24 14.95
N PRO A 51 -0.41 6.28 15.70
CA PRO A 51 -1.31 5.13 15.77
C PRO A 51 -2.06 4.97 14.44
N VAL A 52 -1.56 4.09 13.59
CA VAL A 52 -2.10 3.92 12.23
C VAL A 52 -3.56 3.50 12.23
N ARG A 53 -4.03 2.85 13.29
CA ARG A 53 -5.44 2.45 13.39
C ARG A 53 -6.39 3.64 13.54
N ARG A 54 -5.88 4.78 13.97
CA ARG A 54 -6.68 5.99 14.13
C ARG A 54 -6.68 6.85 12.88
N MET A 55 -5.84 6.51 11.90
CA MET A 55 -5.83 7.21 10.65
C MET A 55 -7.04 6.83 9.84
N ARG A 56 -7.54 7.77 9.04
CA ARG A 56 -8.60 7.48 8.09
C ARG A 56 -7.98 6.89 6.85
N TRP A 57 -8.32 5.65 6.54
CA TRP A 57 -7.79 4.96 5.37
C TRP A 57 -8.78 5.00 4.24
N ARG A 58 -8.25 5.12 3.02
CA ARG A 58 -9.04 5.13 1.80
C ARG A 58 -8.51 4.08 0.84
N TYR A 59 -9.37 3.68 -0.08
CA TYR A 59 -9.06 2.67 -1.07
C TYR A 59 -8.85 3.35 -2.40
N TYR A 60 -7.80 2.95 -3.13
CA TYR A 60 -7.48 3.51 -4.43
C TYR A 60 -7.35 2.39 -5.43
N GLU A 61 -8.10 2.50 -6.52
CA GLU A 61 -8.02 1.56 -7.62
C GLU A 61 -7.26 2.21 -8.77
N PHE A 62 -6.50 1.40 -9.48
CA PHE A 62 -5.78 1.86 -10.66
C PHE A 62 -5.89 0.81 -11.76
N PRO A 63 -5.52 1.16 -13.04
CA PRO A 63 -5.79 0.29 -14.18
C PRO A 63 -5.33 -1.15 -14.01
N LYS A 64 -6.06 -2.07 -14.65
CA LYS A 64 -5.86 -3.52 -14.62
C LYS A 64 -6.28 -4.13 -13.28
N ASP A 65 -7.21 -3.47 -12.61
CA ASP A 65 -7.77 -3.93 -11.34
C ASP A 65 -6.75 -3.94 -10.20
N GLY A 66 -5.85 -2.97 -10.20
CA GLY A 66 -4.93 -2.78 -9.08
C GLY A 66 -5.62 -2.07 -7.93
N LEU A 67 -5.13 -2.30 -6.73
CA LEU A 67 -5.68 -1.70 -5.51
C LEU A 67 -4.58 -1.47 -4.49
N TYR A 68 -4.66 -0.37 -3.79
CA TYR A 68 -3.90 -0.17 -2.56
C TYR A 68 -4.71 0.70 -1.60
N MET A 69 -4.30 0.72 -0.34
CA MET A 69 -4.90 1.59 0.67
C MET A 69 -3.88 2.63 1.08
N ALA A 70 -4.36 3.81 1.45
CA ALA A 70 -3.47 4.85 1.96
C ALA A 70 -4.19 5.65 3.05
N PRO A 71 -3.47 6.09 4.09
CA PRO A 71 -4.07 6.90 5.15
C PRO A 71 -4.17 8.36 4.71
N ASP A 72 -5.10 9.08 5.31
CA ASP A 72 -5.32 10.48 5.01
C ASP A 72 -4.42 11.36 5.90
N VAL A 73 -3.12 11.15 5.80
CA VAL A 73 -2.09 11.85 6.57
C VAL A 73 -0.87 12.00 5.69
N GLU A 74 -0.23 13.17 5.72
CA GLU A 74 1.00 13.41 4.98
C GLU A 74 2.21 13.37 5.89
N ASP A 75 3.38 13.31 5.28
CA ASP A 75 4.67 13.35 6.00
C ASP A 75 4.74 12.30 7.12
N ILE A 76 4.48 11.06 6.74
CA ILE A 76 4.44 9.97 7.70
C ILE A 76 5.87 9.49 7.98
N PRO A 77 6.33 9.57 9.24
CA PRO A 77 7.66 9.08 9.56
C PRO A 77 7.71 7.56 9.48
N VAL A 78 8.71 7.05 8.80
CA VAL A 78 8.89 5.61 8.63
C VAL A 78 10.26 5.18 9.08
N GLN A 79 10.35 3.94 9.51
CA GLN A 79 11.59 3.34 9.96
C GLN A 79 11.64 1.90 9.49
N ASN A 80 12.79 1.49 8.96
CA ASN A 80 13.00 0.12 8.53
C ASN A 80 13.98 -0.55 9.50
N ASP A 81 13.48 -1.47 10.30
CA ASP A 81 14.29 -2.15 11.31
C ASP A 81 15.37 -3.06 10.72
N ARG A 82 15.20 -3.47 9.48
CA ARG A 82 16.14 -4.37 8.83
C ARG A 82 17.39 -3.65 8.32
N THR A 83 17.21 -2.42 7.87
CA THR A 83 18.29 -1.66 7.24
C THR A 83 18.72 -0.45 8.04
N GLY A 84 17.90 -0.02 9.00
CA GLY A 84 18.16 1.20 9.74
C GLY A 84 17.69 2.46 9.03
N PHE A 85 17.05 2.32 7.88
CA PHE A 85 16.55 3.48 7.14
C PHE A 85 15.50 4.22 7.97
N GLN A 86 15.59 5.55 7.99
CA GLN A 86 14.59 6.43 8.58
C GLN A 86 14.28 7.54 7.58
N GLY A 87 13.02 7.87 7.44
CA GLY A 87 12.61 8.91 6.52
C GLY A 87 11.15 9.25 6.71
N ALA A 88 10.58 9.96 5.74
CA ALA A 88 9.17 10.29 5.73
C ALA A 88 8.60 10.02 4.35
N LEU A 89 7.38 9.51 4.32
CA LEU A 89 6.67 9.23 3.08
C LEU A 89 5.38 10.04 3.01
N SER A 90 4.98 10.37 1.80
CA SER A 90 3.66 10.93 1.57
C SER A 90 2.60 9.88 1.87
N SER A 91 1.35 10.32 1.96
CA SER A 91 0.21 9.43 2.20
C SER A 91 0.21 8.24 1.23
N HIS A 92 0.27 8.50 -0.06
CA HIS A 92 0.20 7.45 -1.07
C HIS A 92 1.43 6.56 -1.06
N ALA A 93 2.62 7.15 -0.92
CA ALA A 93 3.84 6.35 -0.87
C ALA A 93 3.83 5.40 0.33
N PHE A 94 3.38 5.88 1.48
CA PHE A 94 3.25 5.05 2.68
C PHE A 94 2.24 3.93 2.46
N GLY A 95 1.09 4.26 1.88
CA GLY A 95 0.05 3.27 1.59
C GLY A 95 0.53 2.20 0.62
N ILE A 96 1.25 2.61 -0.42
CA ILE A 96 1.82 1.68 -1.39
C ILE A 96 2.82 0.74 -0.69
N ALA A 97 3.69 1.30 0.15
CA ALA A 97 4.67 0.48 0.88
C ALA A 97 3.99 -0.54 1.78
N ALA A 98 3.02 -0.11 2.58
CA ALA A 98 2.31 -1.01 3.49
C ALA A 98 1.52 -2.07 2.73
N SER A 99 0.86 -1.67 1.64
CA SER A 99 0.09 -2.61 0.81
C SER A 99 0.98 -3.64 0.14
N LEU A 100 2.14 -3.21 -0.37
CA LEU A 100 3.11 -4.14 -0.96
C LEU A 100 3.57 -5.19 0.05
N LEU A 101 3.93 -4.74 1.25
CA LEU A 101 4.35 -5.66 2.30
C LEU A 101 3.26 -6.68 2.63
N ALA A 102 2.01 -6.23 2.68
CA ALA A 102 0.90 -7.13 2.96
C ALA A 102 0.69 -8.14 1.83
N PHE A 103 0.70 -7.67 0.58
CA PHE A 103 0.48 -8.55 -0.57
C PHE A 103 1.59 -9.61 -0.68
N PHE A 104 2.83 -9.21 -0.51
CA PHE A 104 3.94 -10.16 -0.52
C PHE A 104 3.88 -11.10 0.69
N GLY A 105 3.48 -10.56 1.84
CA GLY A 105 3.37 -11.38 3.05
C GLY A 105 2.31 -12.48 2.95
N PHE A 106 1.28 -12.25 2.14
CA PHE A 106 0.22 -13.23 1.91
C PHE A 106 0.37 -13.96 0.58
N ALA A 107 1.54 -13.91 -0.03
CA ALA A 107 1.78 -14.63 -1.28
C ALA A 107 1.46 -16.12 -1.07
N GLY A 108 0.77 -16.70 -2.03
CA GLY A 108 0.32 -18.09 -1.94
C GLY A 108 -1.08 -18.25 -1.37
N VAL A 109 -1.62 -17.18 -0.77
CA VAL A 109 -3.00 -17.21 -0.26
C VAL A 109 -3.92 -16.66 -1.34
N GLY A 110 -5.07 -17.29 -1.52
CA GLY A 110 -6.08 -16.79 -2.46
C GLY A 110 -5.85 -17.16 -3.91
N GLY A 111 -5.09 -18.22 -4.19
CA GLY A 111 -4.97 -18.73 -5.55
C GLY A 111 -4.26 -17.83 -6.55
N GLY A 112 -3.24 -17.10 -6.12
CA GLY A 112 -2.48 -16.22 -7.01
C GLY A 112 -2.95 -14.78 -7.02
N CYS A 113 -4.04 -14.50 -6.33
CA CYS A 113 -4.62 -13.16 -6.25
C CYS A 113 -3.66 -12.15 -5.62
N MET A 114 -2.99 -12.53 -4.53
CA MET A 114 -2.05 -11.65 -3.84
C MET A 114 -0.83 -11.34 -4.69
N GLU A 115 -0.30 -12.34 -5.39
CA GLU A 115 0.84 -12.15 -6.28
C GLU A 115 0.49 -11.21 -7.43
N ARG A 116 -0.71 -11.35 -7.98
CA ARG A 116 -1.16 -10.46 -9.05
C ARG A 116 -1.24 -9.02 -8.57
N HIS A 117 -1.82 -8.80 -7.40
CA HIS A 117 -1.90 -7.45 -6.83
C HIS A 117 -0.52 -6.89 -6.50
N ALA A 118 0.36 -7.72 -5.97
CA ALA A 118 1.72 -7.30 -5.69
C ALA A 118 2.44 -6.85 -6.96
N SER A 119 2.30 -7.62 -8.04
CA SER A 119 2.94 -7.29 -9.31
C SER A 119 2.42 -5.98 -9.88
N LEU A 120 1.10 -5.78 -9.87
CA LEU A 120 0.50 -4.54 -10.35
C LEU A 120 0.97 -3.35 -9.53
N LEU A 121 1.02 -3.51 -8.22
CA LEU A 121 1.43 -2.42 -7.34
C LEU A 121 2.91 -2.10 -7.46
N CYS A 122 3.75 -3.10 -7.72
CA CYS A 122 5.17 -2.87 -7.99
C CYS A 122 5.37 -1.98 -9.21
N VAL A 123 4.58 -2.17 -10.25
CA VAL A 123 4.65 -1.34 -11.44
C VAL A 123 4.29 0.10 -11.10
N LEU A 124 3.23 0.29 -10.34
CA LEU A 124 2.83 1.63 -9.91
C LEU A 124 3.90 2.27 -9.04
N ALA A 125 4.43 1.53 -8.08
CA ALA A 125 5.47 2.01 -7.17
C ALA A 125 6.72 2.45 -7.92
N ALA A 126 7.10 1.71 -8.95
CA ALA A 126 8.28 2.04 -9.75
C ALA A 126 8.15 3.37 -10.47
N LYS A 127 6.91 3.80 -10.74
CA LYS A 127 6.64 5.04 -11.44
C LYS A 127 6.34 6.21 -10.49
N HIS A 128 6.25 5.94 -9.20
CA HIS A 128 5.93 6.97 -8.21
C HIS A 128 7.12 7.91 -8.00
N ALA A 129 6.83 9.18 -7.72
CA ALA A 129 7.88 10.17 -7.48
C ALA A 129 8.79 9.79 -6.29
N GLU A 130 8.23 9.09 -5.31
CA GLU A 130 8.98 8.68 -4.12
C GLU A 130 9.41 7.21 -4.18
N THR A 131 9.61 6.67 -5.38
CA THR A 131 9.93 5.26 -5.55
C THR A 131 11.19 4.83 -4.76
N ASP A 132 12.19 5.69 -4.69
CA ASP A 132 13.39 5.35 -3.94
C ASP A 132 13.14 5.25 -2.44
N LEU A 133 12.32 6.15 -1.91
CA LEU A 133 11.95 6.12 -0.49
C LEU A 133 11.07 4.91 -0.18
N ILE A 134 10.15 4.58 -1.07
CA ILE A 134 9.33 3.37 -0.92
C ILE A 134 10.24 2.15 -0.85
N ARG A 135 11.18 2.07 -1.77
CA ARG A 135 12.12 0.95 -1.84
C ARG A 135 12.93 0.80 -0.56
N GLN A 136 13.44 1.92 -0.05
CA GLN A 136 14.21 1.92 1.19
C GLN A 136 13.36 1.53 2.39
N ALA A 137 12.10 1.94 2.41
CA ALA A 137 11.20 1.62 3.51
C ALA A 137 10.92 0.12 3.62
N ILE A 138 10.87 -0.58 2.49
CA ILE A 138 10.51 -2.01 2.48
C ILE A 138 11.70 -2.94 2.26
N ALA A 139 12.89 -2.41 2.07
CA ALA A 139 14.09 -3.22 1.80
C ALA A 139 14.36 -4.20 2.95
N GLY A 140 14.68 -5.44 2.60
CA GLY A 140 14.93 -6.47 3.59
C GLY A 140 13.68 -7.20 4.07
N TYR A 141 12.51 -6.63 3.86
CA TYR A 141 11.24 -7.33 4.12
C TYR A 141 10.77 -8.08 2.88
N ILE A 142 11.12 -7.55 1.73
CA ILE A 142 10.82 -8.16 0.43
C ILE A 142 12.13 -8.29 -0.31
N ASP A 143 12.47 -9.47 -0.73
CA ASP A 143 13.71 -9.70 -1.49
C ASP A 143 13.49 -9.69 -2.98
#